data_fb4239d009c1afe2a90f242868b15514
#
_entry.id   fb4239d009c1afe2a90f242868b15514
#
_cell.length_a   1.000
_cell.length_b   1.000
_cell.length_c   1.000
_cell.angle_alpha   90.00
_cell.angle_beta   90.00
_cell.angle_gamma   90.00
#
_symmetry.space_group_name_H-M   'P 1'
#
loop_
_entity.id
_entity.type
_entity.pdbx_description
1 polymer ?
#
loop_
_entity_poly.entity_id
_entity_poly.type
_entity_poly.pdbx_seq_one_letter_code
_entity_poly.pdbx_strand_id
1 'polypeptide(L)' 'MANLSELELQILRHLIGGYDTTHCKMKEYAGCAQDEKVKQFFEQGAKNAMDNKRTLMDFLN' A
#
# COMPACT_ATOMS: atom_id res chain seq x y z
N MET A 1 13.41 12.53 -11.97
CA MET A 1 12.35 13.08 -11.12
C MET A 1 11.30 13.80 -11.96
N ALA A 2 10.04 13.52 -11.71
CA ALA A 2 8.95 14.17 -12.42
C ALA A 2 8.68 15.57 -11.85
N ASN A 3 8.27 16.50 -12.73
CA ASN A 3 7.78 17.81 -12.32
C ASN A 3 6.35 17.68 -11.85
N LEU A 4 6.16 17.62 -10.55
CA LEU A 4 4.83 17.45 -9.96
C LEU A 4 4.28 18.81 -9.54
N SER A 5 2.99 19.03 -9.83
CA SER A 5 2.28 20.17 -9.27
C SER A 5 2.08 19.94 -7.77
N GLU A 6 1.76 21.02 -7.05
CA GLU A 6 1.48 20.92 -5.64
C GLU A 6 0.30 20.00 -5.35
N LEU A 7 -0.74 20.05 -6.19
CA LEU A 7 -1.90 19.20 -6.05
C LEU A 7 -1.54 17.73 -6.27
N GLU A 8 -0.76 17.43 -7.29
CA GLU A 8 -0.31 16.07 -7.56
C GLU A 8 0.51 15.52 -6.40
N LEU A 9 1.37 16.34 -5.81
CA LEU A 9 2.18 15.96 -4.66
C LEU A 9 1.30 15.62 -3.45
N GLN A 10 0.25 16.42 -3.19
CA GLN A 10 -0.69 16.15 -2.12
C GLN A 10 -1.42 14.83 -2.34
N ILE A 11 -1.86 14.58 -3.57
CA ILE A 11 -2.55 13.33 -3.92
C ILE A 11 -1.63 12.13 -3.69
N LEU A 12 -0.37 12.22 -4.12
CA LEU A 12 0.60 11.15 -3.93
C LEU A 12 0.83 10.84 -2.44
N ARG A 13 1.00 11.87 -1.63
CA ARG A 13 1.20 11.70 -0.19
C ARG A 13 0.00 11.02 0.47
N HIS A 14 -1.20 11.40 0.07
CA HIS A 14 -2.42 10.80 0.59
C HIS A 14 -2.53 9.32 0.21
N LEU A 15 -2.23 8.98 -1.03
CA LEU A 15 -2.26 7.60 -1.52
C LEU A 15 -1.21 6.75 -0.82
N ILE A 16 0.00 7.27 -0.65
CA ILE A 16 1.08 6.57 0.04
C ILE A 16 0.66 6.23 1.47
N GLY A 17 0.07 7.20 2.19
CA GLY A 17 -0.43 6.95 3.53
C GLY A 17 -1.55 5.91 3.56
N GLY A 18 -2.43 5.94 2.55
CA GLY A 18 -3.51 4.95 2.42
C GLY A 18 -2.97 3.53 2.20
N TYR A 19 -1.92 3.38 1.40
CA TYR A 19 -1.30 2.07 1.20
C TYR A 19 -0.62 1.56 2.46
N ASP A 20 -0.01 2.42 3.27
CA ASP A 20 0.56 2.02 4.56
C ASP A 20 -0.53 1.45 5.48
N THR A 21 -1.66 2.13 5.57
CA THR A 21 -2.78 1.68 6.40
C THR A 21 -3.33 0.35 5.90
N THR A 22 -3.52 0.22 4.59
CA THR A 22 -4.01 -1.00 3.97
C THR A 22 -3.05 -2.16 4.22
N HIS A 23 -1.75 -1.92 4.07
CA HIS A 23 -0.74 -2.94 4.32
C HIS A 23 -0.83 -3.46 5.76
N CYS A 24 -0.87 -2.56 6.74
CA CYS A 24 -0.96 -2.95 8.15
C CYS A 24 -2.21 -3.74 8.45
N LYS A 25 -3.37 -3.30 7.93
CA LYS A 25 -4.63 -4.00 8.15
C LYS A 25 -4.64 -5.38 7.50
N MET A 26 -4.12 -5.49 6.29
CA MET A 26 -4.05 -6.78 5.59
C MET A 26 -3.16 -7.77 6.33
N LYS A 27 -2.03 -7.32 6.87
CA LYS A 27 -1.17 -8.18 7.68
C LYS A 27 -1.88 -8.64 8.95
N GLU A 28 -2.60 -7.74 9.60
CA GLU A 28 -3.36 -8.07 10.80
C GLU A 28 -4.43 -9.10 10.50
N TYR A 29 -5.19 -8.93 9.43
CA TYR A 29 -6.21 -9.87 9.00
C TYR A 29 -5.61 -11.24 8.65
N ALA A 30 -4.46 -11.25 7.98
CA ALA A 30 -3.77 -12.49 7.67
C ALA A 30 -3.41 -13.27 8.94
N GLY A 31 -2.98 -12.56 9.98
CA GLY A 31 -2.64 -13.16 11.26
C GLY A 31 -3.84 -13.77 11.99
N CYS A 32 -5.05 -13.26 11.72
CA CYS A 32 -6.28 -13.74 12.34
C CYS A 32 -7.02 -14.79 11.51
N ALA A 33 -6.67 -14.96 10.24
CA ALA A 33 -7.38 -15.86 9.34
C ALA A 33 -7.07 -17.31 9.69
N GLN A 34 -8.11 -18.14 9.77
CA GLN A 34 -7.96 -19.57 10.03
C GLN A 34 -7.90 -20.38 8.74
N ASP A 35 -8.58 -19.90 7.70
CA ASP A 35 -8.54 -20.54 6.38
C ASP A 35 -7.28 -20.13 5.63
N GLU A 36 -6.54 -21.11 5.12
CA GLU A 36 -5.26 -20.85 4.48
C GLU A 36 -5.39 -20.01 3.21
N LYS A 37 -6.46 -20.21 2.45
CA LYS A 37 -6.67 -19.44 1.22
C LYS A 37 -7.00 -17.98 1.54
N VAL A 38 -7.79 -17.76 2.59
CA VAL A 38 -8.11 -16.40 3.06
C VAL A 38 -6.85 -15.72 3.56
N LYS A 39 -6.03 -16.43 4.32
CA LYS A 39 -4.77 -15.92 4.81
C LYS A 39 -3.85 -15.49 3.66
N GLN A 40 -3.73 -16.34 2.65
CA GLN A 40 -2.91 -16.04 1.48
C GLN A 40 -3.42 -14.82 0.73
N PHE A 41 -4.75 -14.66 0.64
CA PHE A 41 -5.34 -13.48 0.02
C PHE A 41 -4.93 -12.19 0.73
N PHE A 42 -5.00 -12.18 2.06
CA PHE A 42 -4.60 -11.01 2.83
C PHE A 42 -3.10 -10.75 2.77
N GLU A 43 -2.29 -11.81 2.78
CA GLU A 43 -0.84 -11.67 2.62
C GLU A 43 -0.48 -11.06 1.26
N GLN A 44 -1.14 -11.52 0.20
CA GLN A 44 -0.93 -10.98 -1.13
C GLN A 44 -1.40 -9.53 -1.22
N GLY A 45 -2.52 -9.20 -0.58
CA GLY A 45 -3.03 -7.84 -0.51
C GLY A 45 -2.06 -6.90 0.18
N ALA A 46 -1.46 -7.35 1.28
CA ALA A 46 -0.46 -6.58 2.00
C ALA A 46 0.77 -6.31 1.11
N LYS A 47 1.23 -7.33 0.40
CA LYS A 47 2.37 -7.19 -0.51
C LYS A 47 2.06 -6.22 -1.63
N ASN A 48 0.86 -6.33 -2.22
CA ASN A 48 0.45 -5.44 -3.31
C ASN A 48 0.39 -3.99 -2.85
N ALA A 49 -0.09 -3.74 -1.63
CA ALA A 49 -0.15 -2.39 -1.08
C ALA A 49 1.26 -1.80 -0.93
N MET A 50 2.22 -2.60 -0.47
CA MET A 50 3.61 -2.13 -0.34
C MET A 50 4.26 -1.89 -1.69
N ASP A 51 4.00 -2.76 -2.67
CA ASP A 51 4.54 -2.58 -4.01
C ASP A 51 3.98 -1.30 -4.65
N ASN A 52 2.69 -1.04 -4.48
CA ASN A 52 2.05 0.18 -4.99
C ASN A 52 2.61 1.42 -4.29
N LYS A 53 2.79 1.36 -2.99
CA LYS A 53 3.41 2.46 -2.23
C LYS A 53 4.80 2.77 -2.78
N ARG A 54 5.61 1.74 -2.99
CA ARG A 54 6.97 1.90 -3.50
C ARG A 54 6.98 2.55 -4.88
N THR A 55 6.07 2.13 -5.76
CA THR A 55 5.92 2.71 -7.08
C THR A 55 5.59 4.21 -6.99
N LEU A 56 4.65 4.58 -6.10
CA LEU A 56 4.29 5.98 -5.91
C LEU A 56 5.44 6.80 -5.34
N MET A 57 6.21 6.23 -4.44
CA MET A 57 7.35 6.93 -3.86
C MET A 57 8.43 7.24 -4.89
N ASP A 58 8.55 6.44 -5.94
CA ASP A 58 9.50 6.69 -7.01
C ASP A 58 9.20 7.99 -7.74
N PHE A 59 7.96 8.44 -7.76
CA PHE A 59 7.60 9.74 -8.35
C PHE A 59 8.11 10.91 -7.53
N LEU A 60 8.47 10.69 -6.27
CA LEU A 60 8.95 11.74 -5.38
C LEU A 60 10.47 11.89 -5.39
N ASN A 61 11.16 10.97 -6.02
CA ASN A 61 12.63 10.97 -6.08
C ASN A 61 13.18 11.64 -7.32
#